data_84bb0504c0c014a30e21e4c6bedbbf3c
#
_entry.id   84bb0504c0c014a30e21e4c6bedbbf3c
#
_cell.length_a   1.000
_cell.length_b   1.000
_cell.length_c   1.000
_cell.angle_alpha   90.00
_cell.angle_beta   90.00
_cell.angle_gamma   90.00
#
_symmetry.space_group_name_H-M   'P 1'
#
loop_
_entity.id
_entity.type
_entity.pdbx_description
1 polymer ?
#
loop_
_entity_poly.entity_id
_entity_poly.type
_entity_poly.pdbx_seq_one_letter_code
_entity_poly.pdbx_strand_id
1 'polypeptide(L)'
;MEIVHVYTRKRSEFGRHCNFSDCPAKVCVDIQPDPSLADNFVLRNPVDACVQHGSEMSEHEANTERVEVESRGVNHVEGGWPRDINPQELEQTSRFRKKVEKDENYVNTITHLGALMEHCVKQNNAIDIYEEYFREEEADEFEDEAPSAKTINVIRSNRRPLHKTRSHSHPHPQCKKLAVAYCSLEFQQSAEDMSFDSYIWDLENPNKPELVLKPSSPLVSLEYNPKDSHILVGGCYNGQMAYWDTRKGGLPVEVSTVEASHRDPVYGAIWLQSKTGTECFSASTDGQVLWWDTRKLSEPTEVLILDITRKELLENALGASTLEFEPTMPTKFMVGTEQGIVIACNRKAKTPPEKITGTYSGHHGPVYALARNPFFPKIFLTVGDWTARIWSEETKESSIMWTKYHLCYLTDGCWSTVRPSVFFTTKMDGTLDIWDILFKQNNPSLSLKICDEPLSSLRLQDNGCVVGCGSKLGTVTLLEISSGLCTLQRNEKNLANAMFERETKREKILEARHREMRLKERARSEGQGLEAEEMLEESPQDTLDRVQKEFFEVIEA
;
A
#
# COMPACT_ATOMS: atom_id res chain seq x y z
N MET A 1 24.91 -35.35 -36.94
CA MET A 1 25.32 -34.08 -37.53
C MET A 1 25.18 -33.06 -36.40
N GLU A 2 26.28 -32.60 -35.86
CA GLU A 2 26.26 -31.50 -34.89
C GLU A 2 25.93 -30.22 -35.65
N ILE A 3 24.86 -29.57 -35.26
CA ILE A 3 24.49 -28.25 -35.79
C ILE A 3 25.29 -27.26 -34.94
N VAL A 4 26.43 -26.80 -35.47
CA VAL A 4 27.22 -25.75 -34.84
C VAL A 4 26.62 -24.41 -35.30
N HIS A 5 25.82 -23.81 -34.44
CA HIS A 5 25.35 -22.44 -34.66
C HIS A 5 26.38 -21.47 -34.09
N VAL A 6 27.09 -20.74 -34.95
CA VAL A 6 27.97 -19.66 -34.53
C VAL A 6 27.19 -18.35 -34.67
N TYR A 7 26.86 -17.74 -33.55
CA TYR A 7 26.12 -16.49 -33.50
C TYR A 7 27.04 -15.40 -32.89
N THR A 8 27.48 -14.48 -33.71
CA THR A 8 28.28 -13.34 -33.25
C THR A 8 27.40 -12.11 -33.27
N ARG A 9 27.02 -11.62 -32.10
CA ARG A 9 26.30 -10.35 -31.97
C ARG A 9 26.91 -9.57 -30.83
N LYS A 10 27.18 -8.30 -31.09
CA LYS A 10 27.70 -7.41 -30.04
C LYS A 10 26.64 -7.29 -28.93
N ARG A 11 27.10 -7.20 -27.70
CA ARG A 11 26.19 -7.03 -26.55
C ARG A 11 25.33 -5.79 -26.66
N SER A 12 25.84 -4.70 -27.30
CA SER A 12 25.10 -3.49 -27.65
C SER A 12 23.92 -3.72 -28.62
N GLU A 13 23.89 -4.85 -29.32
CA GLU A 13 22.83 -5.21 -30.27
C GLU A 13 21.75 -6.12 -29.61
N PHE A 14 21.94 -6.52 -28.34
CA PHE A 14 20.98 -7.29 -27.56
C PHE A 14 20.15 -6.35 -26.67
N GLY A 15 18.89 -6.17 -27.02
CA GLY A 15 17.99 -5.39 -26.19
C GLY A 15 18.31 -3.90 -26.14
N ARG A 16 18.11 -3.27 -25.00
CA ARG A 16 18.46 -1.87 -24.78
C ARG A 16 19.97 -1.66 -24.95
N HIS A 17 20.37 -0.63 -25.66
CA HIS A 17 21.75 -0.26 -25.83
C HIS A 17 22.48 -0.16 -24.48
N CYS A 18 23.33 -1.13 -24.17
CA CYS A 18 24.31 -0.96 -23.11
C CYS A 18 25.47 -0.20 -23.72
N ASN A 19 25.66 1.05 -23.35
CA ASN A 19 26.80 1.88 -23.76
C ASN A 19 28.04 1.48 -22.96
N PHE A 20 28.54 0.27 -23.20
CA PHE A 20 29.85 -0.14 -22.72
C PHE A 20 30.84 0.07 -23.86
N SER A 21 31.82 0.92 -23.69
CA SER A 21 32.96 1.06 -24.62
C SER A 21 34.14 0.27 -24.09
N ASP A 22 34.91 -0.36 -25.01
CA ASP A 22 36.16 -0.99 -24.66
C ASP A 22 37.20 0.10 -24.35
N CYS A 23 37.29 0.53 -23.12
CA CYS A 23 38.40 1.32 -22.64
C CYS A 23 39.49 0.42 -22.07
N PRO A 24 40.77 0.66 -22.40
CA PRO A 24 41.84 0.01 -21.68
C PRO A 24 41.68 0.31 -20.18
N ALA A 25 41.85 -0.72 -19.35
CA ALA A 25 41.74 -0.59 -17.90
C ALA A 25 42.60 0.62 -17.44
N LYS A 26 41.94 1.70 -17.00
CA LYS A 26 42.64 2.76 -16.30
C LYS A 26 43.11 2.18 -14.98
N VAL A 27 44.41 2.22 -14.74
CA VAL A 27 44.95 1.88 -13.43
C VAL A 27 44.30 2.84 -12.45
N CYS A 28 43.39 2.31 -11.61
CA CYS A 28 42.94 3.05 -10.45
C CYS A 28 44.16 3.26 -9.58
N VAL A 29 44.56 4.52 -9.43
CA VAL A 29 45.62 4.88 -8.49
C VAL A 29 45.10 4.47 -7.12
N ASP A 30 45.73 3.47 -6.53
CA ASP A 30 45.47 3.07 -5.17
C ASP A 30 45.99 4.18 -4.26
N ILE A 31 45.13 5.12 -3.90
CA ILE A 31 45.45 6.20 -2.97
C ILE A 31 45.55 5.54 -1.61
N GLN A 32 46.75 5.17 -1.21
CA GLN A 32 47.00 4.70 0.13
C GLN A 32 46.63 5.80 1.13
N PRO A 33 45.92 5.48 2.20
CA PRO A 33 45.61 6.47 3.22
C PRO A 33 46.91 7.05 3.78
N ASP A 34 47.03 8.35 3.74
CA ASP A 34 48.15 9.05 4.33
C ASP A 34 48.10 8.91 5.86
N PRO A 35 49.04 8.19 6.49
CA PRO A 35 49.01 7.95 7.92
C PRO A 35 49.14 9.27 8.74
N SER A 36 49.64 10.33 8.14
CA SER A 36 49.75 11.66 8.81
C SER A 36 48.39 12.36 8.96
N LEU A 37 47.39 11.94 8.19
CA LEU A 37 46.04 12.51 8.25
C LEU A 37 45.06 11.67 9.08
N ALA A 38 45.49 10.51 9.59
CA ALA A 38 44.63 9.63 10.38
C ALA A 38 44.10 10.29 11.67
N ASP A 39 44.87 11.15 12.29
CA ASP A 39 44.49 11.86 13.50
C ASP A 39 43.65 13.12 13.24
N ASN A 40 43.58 13.58 12.00
CA ASN A 40 42.85 14.78 11.59
C ASN A 40 41.63 14.48 10.69
N PHE A 41 41.08 13.29 10.77
CA PHE A 41 39.91 12.94 10.01
C PHE A 41 38.70 13.74 10.50
N VAL A 42 38.41 14.83 9.83
CA VAL A 42 37.15 15.56 9.98
C VAL A 42 36.15 14.94 9.04
N LEU A 43 35.13 14.29 9.60
CA LEU A 43 33.97 13.83 8.83
C LEU A 43 33.31 15.07 8.23
N ARG A 44 33.70 15.45 7.03
CA ARG A 44 32.95 16.44 6.25
C ARG A 44 31.62 15.81 5.91
N ASN A 45 30.56 16.58 6.05
CA ASN A 45 29.23 16.16 5.61
C ASN A 45 29.39 15.43 4.28
N PRO A 46 28.83 14.20 4.15
CA PRO A 46 28.85 13.52 2.88
C PRO A 46 28.13 14.42 1.88
N VAL A 47 28.89 15.13 1.08
CA VAL A 47 28.39 15.65 -0.18
C VAL A 47 28.23 14.38 -0.98
N ASP A 48 27.00 14.09 -1.43
CA ASP A 48 26.78 13.12 -2.47
C ASP A 48 27.53 13.61 -3.71
N ALA A 49 28.82 13.38 -3.72
CA ALA A 49 29.57 13.41 -4.93
C ALA A 49 29.14 12.12 -5.64
N CYS A 50 28.26 12.27 -6.65
CA CYS A 50 28.25 11.31 -7.71
C CYS A 50 29.69 11.19 -8.16
N VAL A 51 30.37 10.17 -7.69
CA VAL A 51 31.57 9.70 -8.36
C VAL A 51 31.02 9.17 -9.67
N GLN A 52 30.94 10.04 -10.63
CA GLN A 52 30.75 9.67 -11.98
C GLN A 52 31.88 8.71 -12.26
N HIS A 53 31.63 7.43 -12.20
CA HIS A 53 32.40 6.49 -12.98
C HIS A 53 32.37 7.11 -14.36
N GLY A 54 33.54 7.56 -14.81
CA GLY A 54 33.65 8.37 -16.01
C GLY A 54 32.78 7.77 -17.10
N SER A 55 32.16 8.62 -17.89
CA SER A 55 31.31 8.31 -19.04
C SER A 55 31.95 7.37 -20.09
N GLU A 56 33.13 6.88 -19.81
CA GLU A 56 33.84 5.90 -20.58
C GLU A 56 33.63 4.51 -19.98
N MET A 57 32.45 3.96 -20.19
CA MET A 57 32.24 2.54 -19.99
C MET A 57 32.77 1.79 -21.21
N SER A 58 33.70 0.86 -21.02
CA SER A 58 34.18 0.04 -22.10
C SER A 58 33.06 -0.83 -22.66
N GLU A 59 32.88 -0.81 -23.97
CA GLU A 59 32.12 -1.83 -24.64
C GLU A 59 32.95 -3.12 -24.58
N HIS A 60 32.66 -3.97 -23.59
CA HIS A 60 33.19 -5.32 -23.58
C HIS A 60 32.27 -6.20 -24.40
N GLU A 61 32.79 -6.84 -25.41
CA GLU A 61 32.35 -8.16 -25.80
C GLU A 61 32.80 -9.11 -24.68
N ALA A 62 32.18 -8.99 -23.50
CA ALA A 62 32.62 -9.75 -22.35
C ALA A 62 32.14 -11.17 -22.50
N ASN A 63 33.11 -12.08 -22.59
CA ASN A 63 32.97 -13.52 -22.31
C ASN A 63 31.90 -14.29 -23.09
N THR A 64 31.50 -13.80 -24.24
CA THR A 64 30.97 -14.72 -25.23
C THR A 64 32.14 -15.21 -26.04
N GLU A 65 32.52 -16.47 -25.85
CA GLU A 65 33.30 -17.17 -26.87
C GLU A 65 32.68 -16.80 -28.23
N ARG A 66 33.50 -16.36 -29.18
CA ARG A 66 33.02 -16.12 -30.54
C ARG A 66 32.48 -17.45 -31.05
N VAL A 67 31.18 -17.60 -30.95
CA VAL A 67 30.50 -18.72 -31.57
C VAL A 67 30.26 -18.28 -33.00
N GLU A 68 31.08 -18.74 -33.94
CA GLU A 68 30.87 -18.50 -35.37
C GLU A 68 29.64 -19.32 -35.81
N VAL A 69 28.57 -18.65 -36.26
CA VAL A 69 27.40 -19.32 -36.78
C VAL A 69 27.41 -19.32 -38.29
N GLU A 70 27.66 -20.46 -38.88
CA GLU A 70 27.35 -20.68 -40.29
C GLU A 70 25.86 -21.02 -40.44
N SER A 71 25.13 -20.22 -41.21
CA SER A 71 23.80 -20.66 -41.61
C SER A 71 23.93 -21.68 -42.72
N ARG A 72 23.86 -22.93 -42.37
CA ARG A 72 23.65 -24.01 -43.31
C ARG A 72 22.16 -24.18 -43.51
N GLY A 73 21.70 -23.99 -44.71
CA GLY A 73 20.35 -24.43 -45.09
C GLY A 73 20.26 -25.92 -44.86
N VAL A 74 19.58 -26.33 -43.82
CA VAL A 74 19.17 -27.73 -43.67
C VAL A 74 18.07 -27.93 -44.69
N ASN A 75 18.33 -28.76 -45.69
CA ASN A 75 17.28 -29.26 -46.53
C ASN A 75 16.32 -30.07 -45.66
N HIS A 76 15.39 -29.38 -45.06
CA HIS A 76 14.23 -30.04 -44.53
C HIS A 76 13.52 -30.64 -45.71
N VAL A 77 13.63 -31.92 -45.90
CA VAL A 77 12.56 -32.65 -46.55
C VAL A 77 11.34 -32.36 -45.68
N GLU A 78 10.50 -31.45 -46.10
CA GLU A 78 9.26 -31.14 -45.41
C GLU A 78 8.63 -32.45 -44.99
N GLY A 79 8.28 -32.57 -43.68
CA GLY A 79 7.88 -33.80 -43.04
C GLY A 79 6.88 -34.60 -43.85
N GLY A 80 7.41 -35.39 -44.74
CA GLY A 80 6.66 -36.32 -45.53
C GLY A 80 6.44 -37.61 -44.72
N TRP A 81 5.42 -38.31 -45.06
CA TRP A 81 5.19 -39.65 -44.54
C TRP A 81 6.36 -40.55 -44.92
N PRO A 82 6.75 -41.51 -44.06
CA PRO A 82 7.76 -42.51 -44.41
C PRO A 82 7.41 -43.17 -45.75
N ARG A 83 8.44 -43.54 -46.51
CA ARG A 83 8.27 -44.12 -47.88
C ARG A 83 7.40 -45.36 -47.90
N ASP A 84 7.30 -46.07 -46.79
CA ASP A 84 6.53 -47.30 -46.65
C ASP A 84 5.05 -47.08 -46.30
N ILE A 85 4.61 -45.83 -46.15
CA ILE A 85 3.27 -45.51 -45.75
C ILE A 85 2.60 -44.62 -46.81
N ASN A 86 1.49 -45.12 -47.34
CA ASN A 86 0.69 -44.36 -48.27
C ASN A 86 -0.19 -43.33 -47.50
N PRO A 87 0.06 -42.02 -47.68
CA PRO A 87 -0.68 -41.00 -46.97
C PRO A 87 -2.17 -40.94 -47.28
N GLN A 88 -2.59 -41.57 -48.41
CA GLN A 88 -3.99 -41.62 -48.80
C GLN A 88 -4.78 -42.76 -48.14
N GLU A 89 -4.10 -43.76 -47.58
CA GLU A 89 -4.72 -44.86 -46.87
C GLU A 89 -4.90 -44.57 -45.36
N LEU A 90 -6.15 -44.34 -44.97
CA LEU A 90 -6.50 -44.00 -43.58
C LEU A 90 -6.10 -45.07 -42.56
N GLU A 91 -6.10 -46.33 -42.93
CA GLU A 91 -5.68 -47.41 -42.02
C GLU A 91 -4.18 -47.41 -41.76
N GLN A 92 -3.36 -47.25 -42.78
CA GLN A 92 -1.88 -47.24 -42.62
C GLN A 92 -1.44 -46.00 -41.85
N THR A 93 -2.01 -44.84 -42.17
CA THR A 93 -1.71 -43.57 -41.45
C THR A 93 -2.13 -43.64 -40.00
N SER A 94 -3.31 -44.22 -39.72
CA SER A 94 -3.78 -44.38 -38.33
C SER A 94 -2.92 -45.36 -37.53
N ARG A 95 -2.50 -46.48 -38.12
CA ARG A 95 -1.60 -47.42 -37.47
C ARG A 95 -0.21 -46.82 -37.20
N PHE A 96 0.31 -46.05 -38.14
CA PHE A 96 1.58 -45.36 -37.98
C PHE A 96 1.52 -44.31 -36.88
N ARG A 97 0.50 -43.42 -36.85
CA ARG A 97 0.29 -42.45 -35.79
C ARG A 97 0.26 -43.09 -34.40
N LYS A 98 -0.54 -44.15 -34.25
CA LYS A 98 -0.60 -44.91 -32.97
C LYS A 98 0.73 -45.55 -32.56
N LYS A 99 1.58 -45.90 -33.55
CA LYS A 99 2.93 -46.43 -33.27
C LYS A 99 3.87 -45.32 -32.79
N VAL A 100 3.85 -44.15 -33.48
CA VAL A 100 4.67 -42.99 -33.15
C VAL A 100 4.27 -42.38 -31.80
N GLU A 101 2.95 -42.28 -31.53
CA GLU A 101 2.44 -41.80 -30.24
C GLU A 101 2.90 -42.63 -29.03
N LYS A 102 3.27 -43.90 -29.25
CA LYS A 102 3.78 -44.78 -28.22
C LYS A 102 5.32 -44.84 -28.17
N ASP A 103 5.98 -44.19 -29.13
CA ASP A 103 7.44 -44.17 -29.16
C ASP A 103 7.95 -43.23 -28.04
N GLU A 104 8.83 -43.79 -27.19
CA GLU A 104 9.40 -43.10 -26.06
C GLU A 104 10.15 -41.83 -26.48
N ASN A 105 10.92 -41.90 -27.56
CA ASN A 105 11.63 -40.75 -28.10
C ASN A 105 10.68 -39.63 -28.54
N TYR A 106 9.56 -39.97 -29.19
CA TYR A 106 8.55 -39.02 -29.60
C TYR A 106 7.91 -38.36 -28.37
N VAL A 107 7.47 -39.14 -27.40
CA VAL A 107 6.87 -38.65 -26.15
C VAL A 107 7.79 -37.69 -25.43
N ASN A 108 9.07 -38.08 -25.24
CA ASN A 108 10.07 -37.26 -24.57
C ASN A 108 10.33 -35.97 -25.32
N THR A 109 10.45 -36.01 -26.66
CA THR A 109 10.66 -34.83 -27.50
C THR A 109 9.47 -33.87 -27.43
N ILE A 110 8.24 -34.38 -27.55
CA ILE A 110 7.02 -33.56 -27.46
C ILE A 110 6.87 -32.96 -26.07
N THR A 111 7.17 -33.71 -25.02
CA THR A 111 7.11 -33.21 -23.64
C THR A 111 8.12 -32.09 -23.42
N HIS A 112 9.35 -32.27 -23.90
CA HIS A 112 10.40 -31.24 -23.78
C HIS A 112 10.06 -29.98 -24.58
N LEU A 113 9.65 -30.13 -25.86
CA LEU A 113 9.26 -29.00 -26.70
C LEU A 113 8.00 -28.30 -26.18
N GLY A 114 7.04 -29.07 -25.65
CA GLY A 114 5.82 -28.54 -25.04
C GLY A 114 6.14 -27.69 -23.81
N ALA A 115 7.05 -28.14 -22.94
CA ALA A 115 7.50 -27.37 -21.78
C ALA A 115 8.21 -26.08 -22.20
N LEU A 116 9.05 -26.14 -23.25
CA LEU A 116 9.72 -24.96 -23.79
C LEU A 116 8.73 -23.95 -24.39
N MET A 117 7.78 -24.44 -25.20
CA MET A 117 6.73 -23.60 -25.77
C MET A 117 5.85 -22.96 -24.70
N GLU A 118 5.45 -23.73 -23.68
CA GLU A 118 4.69 -23.21 -22.54
C GLU A 118 5.45 -22.08 -21.83
N HIS A 119 6.75 -22.26 -21.63
CA HIS A 119 7.60 -21.23 -21.03
C HIS A 119 7.64 -19.96 -21.90
N CYS A 120 7.85 -20.09 -23.20
CA CYS A 120 7.83 -18.95 -24.14
C CYS A 120 6.48 -18.23 -24.18
N VAL A 121 5.38 -18.99 -24.21
CA VAL A 121 4.03 -18.42 -24.18
C VAL A 121 3.77 -17.67 -22.89
N LYS A 122 4.21 -18.22 -21.75
CA LYS A 122 4.11 -17.54 -20.45
C LYS A 122 4.93 -16.25 -20.41
N GLN A 123 6.12 -16.24 -21.03
CA GLN A 123 6.92 -15.02 -21.14
C GLN A 123 6.25 -13.97 -22.03
N ASN A 124 5.71 -14.34 -23.18
CA ASN A 124 5.04 -13.41 -24.08
C ASN A 124 3.74 -12.83 -23.49
N ASN A 125 3.08 -13.60 -22.61
CA ASN A 125 1.89 -13.16 -21.90
C ASN A 125 2.21 -12.48 -20.56
N ALA A 126 3.49 -12.36 -20.20
CA ALA A 126 3.89 -11.66 -18.98
C ALA A 126 3.64 -10.15 -19.14
N ILE A 127 3.06 -9.57 -18.10
CA ILE A 127 2.90 -8.11 -18.02
C ILE A 127 4.30 -7.52 -17.81
N ASP A 128 4.66 -6.49 -18.57
CA ASP A 128 5.87 -5.73 -18.32
C ASP A 128 5.72 -4.96 -17.00
N ILE A 129 6.42 -5.42 -15.98
CA ILE A 129 6.40 -4.82 -14.63
C ILE A 129 7.17 -3.50 -14.55
N TYR A 130 7.94 -3.17 -15.59
CA TYR A 130 8.75 -1.94 -15.67
C TYR A 130 8.16 -0.92 -16.65
N GLU A 131 7.02 -1.21 -17.27
CA GLU A 131 6.37 -0.28 -18.16
C GLU A 131 5.96 0.99 -17.41
N GLU A 132 6.39 2.14 -17.91
CA GLU A 132 5.99 3.45 -17.41
C GLU A 132 4.64 3.83 -18.05
N TYR A 133 3.69 4.26 -17.21
CA TYR A 133 2.39 4.72 -17.71
C TYR A 133 2.55 6.09 -18.38
N PHE A 134 1.88 6.28 -19.50
CA PHE A 134 1.69 7.57 -20.18
C PHE A 134 2.98 8.31 -20.59
N ARG A 135 4.09 7.60 -20.80
CA ARG A 135 5.37 8.20 -21.18
C ARG A 135 5.31 9.00 -22.49
N GLU A 136 4.42 8.60 -23.41
CA GLU A 136 4.29 9.21 -24.75
C GLU A 136 3.20 10.29 -24.80
N GLU A 137 2.25 10.28 -23.87
CA GLU A 137 1.13 11.23 -23.81
C GLU A 137 1.47 12.50 -23.02
N GLU A 138 2.61 12.54 -22.32
CA GLU A 138 3.00 13.66 -21.45
C GLU A 138 3.27 15.00 -22.18
N ALA A 139 3.40 14.98 -23.50
CA ALA A 139 3.89 16.17 -24.21
C ALA A 139 2.77 17.08 -24.74
N ASP A 140 1.58 16.58 -25.02
CA ASP A 140 0.64 17.33 -25.86
C ASP A 140 -0.72 17.71 -25.23
N GLU A 141 -1.13 17.16 -24.09
CA GLU A 141 -2.50 17.37 -23.57
C GLU A 141 -2.61 18.13 -22.22
N PHE A 142 -1.50 18.40 -21.53
CA PHE A 142 -1.55 19.02 -20.19
C PHE A 142 -0.87 20.39 -20.13
N GLU A 143 -1.20 21.28 -21.06
CA GLU A 143 -0.87 22.73 -20.94
C GLU A 143 -1.70 23.46 -19.87
N ASP A 144 -2.54 22.74 -19.11
CA ASP A 144 -3.34 23.34 -18.06
C ASP A 144 -2.50 23.66 -16.82
N GLU A 145 -2.83 24.75 -16.17
CA GLU A 145 -2.20 25.40 -15.02
C GLU A 145 -1.34 24.46 -14.15
N ALA A 146 -0.08 24.81 -13.94
CA ALA A 146 0.80 24.10 -13.01
C ALA A 146 0.09 23.83 -11.67
N PRO A 147 0.20 22.62 -11.10
CA PRO A 147 -0.46 22.28 -9.86
C PRO A 147 -0.06 23.26 -8.76
N SER A 148 -1.02 23.93 -8.17
CA SER A 148 -0.81 24.92 -7.12
C SER A 148 -1.89 24.85 -6.06
N ALA A 149 -1.58 25.33 -4.87
CA ALA A 149 -2.56 25.50 -3.79
C ALA A 149 -2.31 26.83 -3.08
N LYS A 150 -3.39 27.52 -2.73
CA LYS A 150 -3.33 28.83 -2.07
C LYS A 150 -4.00 28.76 -0.70
N THR A 151 -3.36 29.30 0.32
CA THR A 151 -3.97 29.46 1.64
C THR A 151 -5.08 30.50 1.58
N ILE A 152 -6.32 30.09 1.92
CA ILE A 152 -7.46 30.98 2.02
C ILE A 152 -7.52 31.60 3.42
N ASN A 153 -7.58 30.74 4.45
CA ASN A 153 -7.79 31.15 5.82
C ASN A 153 -6.96 30.30 6.78
N VAL A 154 -6.56 30.94 7.89
CA VAL A 154 -5.90 30.27 9.01
C VAL A 154 -6.75 30.48 10.27
N ILE A 155 -7.38 29.43 10.75
CA ILE A 155 -8.23 29.42 11.92
C ILE A 155 -7.37 29.10 13.13
N ARG A 156 -7.29 30.02 14.09
CA ARG A 156 -6.55 29.83 15.33
C ARG A 156 -7.49 29.94 16.51
N SER A 157 -7.48 28.98 17.39
CA SER A 157 -8.12 29.13 18.68
C SER A 157 -7.32 30.11 19.55
N ASN A 158 -7.97 31.13 20.12
CA ASN A 158 -7.33 32.13 20.98
C ASN A 158 -6.87 31.56 22.34
N ARG A 159 -7.19 30.31 22.65
CA ARG A 159 -6.70 29.61 23.85
C ARG A 159 -5.52 28.75 23.42
N ARG A 160 -4.40 28.86 24.12
CA ARG A 160 -3.19 28.08 23.86
C ARG A 160 -3.55 26.60 23.73
N PRO A 161 -3.60 26.04 22.55
CA PRO A 161 -3.84 24.63 22.36
C PRO A 161 -2.49 23.94 22.32
N LEU A 162 -2.21 23.28 23.36
CA LEU A 162 -1.19 22.24 23.38
C LEU A 162 -1.86 20.98 22.83
N HIS A 163 -2.11 20.78 21.50
CA HIS A 163 -2.49 19.38 21.27
C HIS A 163 -3.12 19.09 19.89
N LYS A 164 -3.04 17.80 19.50
CA LYS A 164 -3.50 17.22 18.24
C LYS A 164 -4.94 17.60 17.94
N THR A 165 -5.13 18.37 16.90
CA THR A 165 -6.43 18.55 16.27
C THR A 165 -6.66 17.40 15.31
N ARG A 166 -7.68 16.59 15.57
CA ARG A 166 -8.35 15.82 14.52
C ARG A 166 -9.58 16.60 14.11
N SER A 167 -9.49 17.37 13.04
CA SER A 167 -10.66 17.95 12.42
C SER A 167 -11.35 16.87 11.59
N HIS A 168 -12.49 16.39 12.07
CA HIS A 168 -13.42 15.71 11.22
C HIS A 168 -14.40 16.74 10.67
N SER A 169 -14.14 17.23 9.48
CA SER A 169 -15.09 18.01 8.73
C SER A 169 -15.72 17.10 7.68
N HIS A 170 -16.97 16.70 7.88
CA HIS A 170 -17.83 16.39 6.77
C HIS A 170 -18.50 17.70 6.36
N PRO A 171 -18.03 18.37 5.31
CA PRO A 171 -18.76 19.48 4.77
C PRO A 171 -20.02 18.92 4.13
N HIS A 172 -21.15 19.25 4.72
CA HIS A 172 -22.40 19.13 3.99
C HIS A 172 -22.29 20.01 2.73
N PRO A 173 -22.66 19.55 1.52
CA PRO A 173 -22.48 20.29 0.28
C PRO A 173 -23.12 21.69 0.25
N GLN A 174 -23.96 21.99 1.22
CA GLN A 174 -24.62 23.30 1.38
C GLN A 174 -24.16 24.08 2.61
N CYS A 175 -23.37 23.51 3.52
CA CYS A 175 -22.94 24.19 4.74
C CYS A 175 -21.47 24.58 4.66
N LYS A 176 -21.21 25.89 4.80
CA LYS A 176 -19.87 26.47 4.89
C LYS A 176 -19.33 26.39 6.33
N LYS A 177 -19.59 25.27 7.02
CA LYS A 177 -19.23 25.06 8.43
C LYS A 177 -18.18 23.99 8.59
N LEU A 178 -17.26 24.21 9.51
CA LEU A 178 -16.19 23.30 9.87
C LEU A 178 -16.25 23.01 11.37
N ALA A 179 -16.42 21.75 11.74
CA ALA A 179 -16.30 21.31 13.13
C ALA A 179 -14.87 20.84 13.39
N VAL A 180 -14.28 21.29 14.47
CA VAL A 180 -12.91 20.97 14.87
C VAL A 180 -12.91 20.43 16.29
N ALA A 181 -12.43 19.21 16.45
CA ALA A 181 -12.21 18.59 17.74
C ALA A 181 -10.79 18.90 18.24
N TYR A 182 -10.69 19.29 19.49
CA TYR A 182 -9.41 19.63 20.13
C TYR A 182 -9.15 18.69 21.30
N CYS A 183 -8.05 17.95 21.25
CA CYS A 183 -7.63 17.09 22.35
C CYS A 183 -6.11 16.98 22.46
N SER A 184 -5.61 16.66 23.65
CA SER A 184 -4.27 16.16 23.87
C SER A 184 -4.27 14.64 23.91
N LEU A 185 -3.41 14.03 23.13
CA LEU A 185 -3.16 12.58 23.18
C LEU A 185 -1.82 12.27 23.85
N GLU A 186 -1.13 13.28 24.42
CA GLU A 186 0.13 13.07 25.12
C GLU A 186 -0.16 12.52 26.53
N PHE A 187 0.49 11.41 26.84
CA PHE A 187 0.34 10.77 28.13
C PHE A 187 0.89 11.67 29.26
N GLN A 188 0.14 11.84 30.34
CA GLN A 188 0.49 12.60 31.56
C GLN A 188 0.66 14.12 31.37
N GLN A 189 0.34 14.73 30.25
CA GLN A 189 0.37 16.19 30.09
C GLN A 189 -1.05 16.78 30.15
N SER A 190 -1.80 16.53 31.22
CA SER A 190 -3.00 17.30 31.49
C SER A 190 -2.63 18.53 32.29
N ALA A 191 -2.62 19.69 31.66
CA ALA A 191 -2.59 20.94 32.41
C ALA A 191 -3.92 21.10 33.18
N GLU A 192 -3.87 21.40 34.47
CA GLU A 192 -5.05 21.52 35.32
C GLU A 192 -6.07 22.55 34.81
N ASP A 193 -5.65 23.47 33.93
CA ASP A 193 -6.49 24.53 33.33
C ASP A 193 -6.92 24.26 31.87
N MET A 194 -6.85 23.01 31.38
CA MET A 194 -7.16 22.71 29.98
C MET A 194 -8.65 22.65 29.74
N SER A 195 -9.15 23.50 28.84
CA SER A 195 -10.54 23.43 28.37
C SER A 195 -10.72 22.23 27.42
N PHE A 196 -11.80 21.48 27.58
CA PHE A 196 -12.21 20.38 26.71
C PHE A 196 -13.03 20.88 25.51
N ASP A 197 -13.25 22.18 25.39
CA ASP A 197 -14.09 22.78 24.37
C ASP A 197 -13.60 22.45 22.95
N SER A 198 -14.52 22.09 22.10
CA SER A 198 -14.36 21.94 20.67
C SER A 198 -15.25 22.97 19.95
N TYR A 199 -14.94 23.29 18.71
CA TYR A 199 -15.56 24.44 18.07
C TYR A 199 -16.13 24.11 16.70
N ILE A 200 -17.26 24.75 16.37
CA ILE A 200 -17.80 24.82 15.03
C ILE A 200 -17.53 26.23 14.49
N TRP A 201 -16.87 26.26 13.32
CA TRP A 201 -16.47 27.49 12.65
C TRP A 201 -17.30 27.71 11.40
N ASP A 202 -17.64 28.96 11.13
CA ASP A 202 -18.15 29.39 9.84
C ASP A 202 -16.98 29.75 8.93
N LEU A 203 -16.89 29.12 7.75
CA LEU A 203 -15.82 29.35 6.78
C LEU A 203 -15.87 30.75 6.16
N GLU A 204 -17.02 31.38 6.14
CA GLU A 204 -17.16 32.74 5.66
C GLU A 204 -16.67 33.76 6.70
N ASN A 205 -16.80 33.44 7.98
CA ASN A 205 -16.39 34.33 9.07
C ASN A 205 -15.56 33.60 10.14
N PRO A 206 -14.30 33.27 9.83
CA PRO A 206 -13.45 32.42 10.71
C PRO A 206 -12.90 33.16 11.95
N ASN A 207 -13.27 34.42 12.19
CA ASN A 207 -12.73 35.21 13.29
C ASN A 207 -13.25 34.77 14.67
N LYS A 208 -14.44 34.18 14.70
CA LYS A 208 -15.08 33.69 15.92
C LYS A 208 -15.76 32.35 15.66
N PRO A 209 -15.67 31.40 16.61
CA PRO A 209 -16.44 30.18 16.50
C PRO A 209 -17.95 30.50 16.54
N GLU A 210 -18.71 29.85 15.69
CA GLU A 210 -20.17 29.97 15.68
C GLU A 210 -20.79 29.27 16.90
N LEU A 211 -20.26 28.10 17.24
CA LEU A 211 -20.73 27.30 18.38
C LEU A 211 -19.55 26.67 19.13
N VAL A 212 -19.66 26.68 20.44
CA VAL A 212 -18.71 25.98 21.34
C VAL A 212 -19.36 24.69 21.82
N LEU A 213 -18.75 23.56 21.48
CA LEU A 213 -19.14 22.26 21.97
C LEU A 213 -18.45 22.01 23.32
N LYS A 214 -19.23 21.63 24.32
CA LYS A 214 -18.75 21.42 25.70
C LYS A 214 -18.91 19.94 26.10
N PRO A 215 -18.00 19.06 25.71
CA PRO A 215 -18.01 17.69 26.12
C PRO A 215 -17.56 17.52 27.58
N SER A 216 -17.87 16.36 28.17
CA SER A 216 -17.38 15.98 29.50
C SER A 216 -15.89 15.59 29.53
N SER A 217 -15.35 15.20 28.39
CA SER A 217 -13.94 14.81 28.15
C SER A 217 -13.50 15.29 26.77
N PRO A 218 -12.19 15.52 26.51
CA PRO A 218 -11.71 16.00 25.22
C PRO A 218 -12.21 15.13 24.06
N LEU A 219 -12.61 15.77 22.96
CA LEU A 219 -13.05 15.04 21.76
C LEU A 219 -11.86 14.63 20.91
N VAL A 220 -11.77 13.35 20.62
CA VAL A 220 -10.75 12.75 19.74
C VAL A 220 -11.24 12.66 18.30
N SER A 221 -12.51 12.31 18.11
CA SER A 221 -13.16 12.21 16.80
C SER A 221 -14.48 12.96 16.80
N LEU A 222 -14.85 13.51 15.64
CA LEU A 222 -16.09 14.29 15.47
C LEU A 222 -16.56 14.16 14.03
N GLU A 223 -17.83 13.88 13.83
CA GLU A 223 -18.41 13.70 12.50
C GLU A 223 -19.84 14.22 12.42
N TYR A 224 -20.14 14.93 11.32
CA TYR A 224 -21.50 15.35 11.01
C TYR A 224 -22.35 14.19 10.48
N ASN A 225 -23.62 14.22 10.82
CA ASN A 225 -24.57 13.27 10.24
C ASN A 225 -24.79 13.59 8.75
N PRO A 226 -24.63 12.61 7.84
CA PRO A 226 -24.82 12.84 6.42
C PRO A 226 -26.25 13.20 6.01
N LYS A 227 -27.25 12.94 6.88
CA LYS A 227 -28.66 13.26 6.62
C LYS A 227 -29.12 14.57 7.25
N ASP A 228 -28.61 14.89 8.43
CA ASP A 228 -28.94 16.12 9.15
C ASP A 228 -27.67 16.83 9.58
N SER A 229 -27.33 17.90 8.90
CA SER A 229 -26.13 18.71 9.13
C SER A 229 -26.08 19.41 10.50
N HIS A 230 -27.19 19.37 11.25
CA HIS A 230 -27.24 19.92 12.61
C HIS A 230 -26.82 18.91 13.68
N ILE A 231 -26.68 17.65 13.28
CA ILE A 231 -26.38 16.55 14.18
C ILE A 231 -24.90 16.18 14.05
N LEU A 232 -24.24 16.02 15.19
CA LEU A 232 -22.88 15.53 15.29
C LEU A 232 -22.78 14.37 16.27
N VAL A 233 -21.88 13.45 15.97
CA VAL A 233 -21.40 12.43 16.92
C VAL A 233 -19.91 12.63 17.15
N GLY A 234 -19.46 12.42 18.35
CA GLY A 234 -18.05 12.51 18.70
C GLY A 234 -17.64 11.43 19.69
N GLY A 235 -16.41 10.94 19.50
CA GLY A 235 -15.75 10.06 20.42
C GLY A 235 -14.85 10.83 21.38
N CYS A 236 -14.97 10.54 22.66
CA CYS A 236 -14.22 11.20 23.72
C CYS A 236 -12.93 10.46 24.06
N TYR A 237 -12.02 11.16 24.72
CA TYR A 237 -10.75 10.61 25.21
C TYR A 237 -10.97 9.54 26.30
N ASN A 238 -12.01 9.71 27.12
CA ASN A 238 -12.38 8.73 28.15
C ASN A 238 -13.15 7.51 27.64
N GLY A 239 -13.26 7.35 26.32
CA GLY A 239 -13.96 6.21 25.69
C GLY A 239 -15.45 6.38 25.48
N GLN A 240 -16.05 7.46 26.01
CA GLN A 240 -17.46 7.71 25.83
C GLN A 240 -17.81 8.23 24.43
N MET A 241 -19.02 7.93 23.97
CA MET A 241 -19.63 8.52 22.79
C MET A 241 -20.58 9.64 23.22
N ALA A 242 -20.55 10.75 22.50
CA ALA A 242 -21.43 11.87 22.75
C ALA A 242 -22.10 12.35 21.46
N TYR A 243 -23.32 12.84 21.58
CA TYR A 243 -24.17 13.27 20.48
C TYR A 243 -24.65 14.69 20.71
N TRP A 244 -24.54 15.54 19.67
CA TRP A 244 -24.97 16.93 19.71
C TRP A 244 -26.02 17.22 18.64
N ASP A 245 -26.93 18.13 19.00
CA ASP A 245 -27.80 18.83 18.07
C ASP A 245 -27.49 20.32 18.18
N THR A 246 -26.88 20.89 17.15
CA THR A 246 -26.45 22.32 17.13
C THR A 246 -27.59 23.30 17.33
N ARG A 247 -28.83 22.88 17.05
CA ARG A 247 -30.04 23.68 17.31
C ARG A 247 -30.36 23.82 18.80
N LYS A 248 -29.90 22.87 19.60
CA LYS A 248 -30.12 22.85 21.07
C LYS A 248 -28.97 23.51 21.85
N GLY A 249 -27.89 23.87 21.17
CA GLY A 249 -26.73 24.52 21.75
C GLY A 249 -25.48 23.62 21.82
N GLY A 250 -24.51 24.01 22.64
CA GLY A 250 -23.19 23.36 22.70
C GLY A 250 -23.05 22.21 23.69
N LEU A 251 -24.08 21.94 24.50
CA LEU A 251 -24.06 20.79 25.41
C LEU A 251 -24.46 19.51 24.65
N PRO A 252 -23.88 18.36 24.98
CA PRO A 252 -24.30 17.08 24.38
C PRO A 252 -25.75 16.79 24.75
N VAL A 253 -26.50 16.28 23.77
CA VAL A 253 -27.90 15.86 23.98
C VAL A 253 -27.95 14.56 24.77
N GLU A 254 -27.04 13.65 24.45
CA GLU A 254 -26.91 12.36 25.13
C GLU A 254 -25.42 11.92 25.11
N VAL A 255 -25.03 11.20 26.15
CA VAL A 255 -23.68 10.66 26.33
C VAL A 255 -23.81 9.21 26.77
N SER A 256 -22.95 8.33 26.26
CA SER A 256 -22.93 6.93 26.64
C SER A 256 -22.48 6.75 28.08
N THR A 257 -22.92 5.65 28.72
CA THR A 257 -22.49 5.33 30.09
C THR A 257 -21.03 4.87 30.09
N VAL A 258 -20.28 5.18 31.12
CA VAL A 258 -18.86 4.82 31.24
C VAL A 258 -18.67 3.30 31.20
N GLU A 259 -19.59 2.57 31.82
CA GLU A 259 -19.51 1.10 31.96
C GLU A 259 -19.67 0.36 30.63
N ALA A 260 -20.52 0.89 29.73
CA ALA A 260 -20.84 0.28 28.43
C ALA A 260 -20.03 0.89 27.27
N SER A 261 -19.15 1.84 27.57
CA SER A 261 -18.33 2.54 26.59
C SER A 261 -16.97 1.86 26.37
N HIS A 262 -16.22 2.38 25.43
CA HIS A 262 -14.81 2.00 25.26
C HIS A 262 -13.98 2.33 26.51
N ARG A 263 -12.89 1.60 26.71
CA ARG A 263 -11.94 1.85 27.80
C ARG A 263 -10.86 2.86 27.45
N ASP A 264 -10.58 2.99 26.16
CA ASP A 264 -9.53 3.83 25.62
C ASP A 264 -10.13 4.93 24.70
N PRO A 265 -9.35 5.93 24.27
CA PRO A 265 -9.82 7.00 23.41
C PRO A 265 -10.47 6.49 22.10
N VAL A 266 -11.56 7.10 21.72
CA VAL A 266 -12.32 6.72 20.51
C VAL A 266 -11.74 7.44 19.30
N TYR A 267 -10.91 6.75 18.53
CA TYR A 267 -10.24 7.34 17.36
C TYR A 267 -11.14 7.45 16.13
N GLY A 268 -12.11 6.57 15.99
CA GLY A 268 -13.06 6.58 14.89
C GLY A 268 -14.49 6.56 15.39
N ALA A 269 -15.31 7.48 14.90
CA ALA A 269 -16.76 7.49 15.10
C ALA A 269 -17.38 7.87 13.75
N ILE A 270 -18.15 6.96 13.15
CA ILE A 270 -18.69 7.10 11.79
C ILE A 270 -20.18 6.82 11.78
N TRP A 271 -20.94 7.64 11.02
CA TRP A 271 -22.35 7.42 10.80
C TRP A 271 -22.59 6.29 9.79
N LEU A 272 -23.56 5.44 10.11
CA LEU A 272 -24.03 4.43 9.18
C LEU A 272 -25.12 4.98 8.27
N GLN A 273 -25.09 4.58 7.01
CA GLN A 273 -26.17 4.90 6.07
C GLN A 273 -27.40 4.03 6.35
N SER A 274 -28.08 4.26 7.45
CA SER A 274 -29.35 3.61 7.78
C SER A 274 -30.54 4.42 7.26
N LYS A 275 -31.71 3.79 7.14
CA LYS A 275 -32.94 4.50 6.72
C LYS A 275 -33.34 5.59 7.71
N THR A 276 -33.08 5.39 8.98
CA THR A 276 -33.39 6.33 10.06
C THR A 276 -32.33 7.43 10.20
N GLY A 277 -31.05 7.14 9.84
CA GLY A 277 -29.93 8.07 10.07
C GLY A 277 -29.54 8.20 11.55
N THR A 278 -29.92 7.25 12.40
CA THR A 278 -29.68 7.30 13.85
C THR A 278 -28.57 6.35 14.31
N GLU A 279 -28.07 5.50 13.43
CA GLU A 279 -27.03 4.54 13.76
C GLU A 279 -25.64 5.07 13.44
N CYS A 280 -24.73 4.87 14.38
CA CYS A 280 -23.29 5.11 14.21
C CYS A 280 -22.49 3.95 14.79
N PHE A 281 -21.22 3.90 14.50
CA PHE A 281 -20.31 2.95 15.10
C PHE A 281 -18.97 3.60 15.43
N SER A 282 -18.29 3.05 16.41
CA SER A 282 -17.04 3.57 16.93
C SER A 282 -15.98 2.48 17.02
N ALA A 283 -14.72 2.91 16.97
CA ALA A 283 -13.57 2.04 17.18
C ALA A 283 -12.54 2.73 18.07
N SER A 284 -11.90 1.94 18.92
CA SER A 284 -10.93 2.40 19.89
C SER A 284 -9.72 1.47 19.96
N THR A 285 -8.65 1.96 20.57
CA THR A 285 -7.42 1.19 20.83
C THR A 285 -7.62 0.05 21.82
N ASP A 286 -8.76 -0.02 22.50
CA ASP A 286 -9.17 -1.18 23.32
C ASP A 286 -9.45 -2.46 22.50
N GLY A 287 -9.36 -2.38 21.17
CA GLY A 287 -9.56 -3.51 20.27
C GLY A 287 -11.02 -3.87 20.01
N GLN A 288 -11.94 -2.97 20.28
CA GLN A 288 -13.36 -3.18 20.06
C GLN A 288 -13.95 -2.23 19.02
N VAL A 289 -14.99 -2.70 18.34
CA VAL A 289 -15.88 -1.90 17.51
C VAL A 289 -17.29 -2.01 18.08
N LEU A 290 -17.87 -0.87 18.41
CA LEU A 290 -19.20 -0.78 19.04
C LEU A 290 -20.18 -0.09 18.10
N TRP A 291 -21.40 -0.63 17.99
CA TRP A 291 -22.50 0.00 17.25
C TRP A 291 -23.48 0.66 18.20
N TRP A 292 -23.93 1.84 17.83
CA TRP A 292 -24.76 2.70 18.66
C TRP A 292 -26.01 3.17 17.92
N ASP A 293 -27.09 3.34 18.66
CA ASP A 293 -28.29 4.06 18.21
C ASP A 293 -28.42 5.36 19.02
N THR A 294 -28.40 6.49 18.32
CA THR A 294 -28.51 7.81 18.97
C THR A 294 -29.80 8.07 19.69
N ARG A 295 -30.83 7.23 19.51
CA ARG A 295 -32.06 7.26 20.29
C ARG A 295 -31.92 6.65 21.69
N LYS A 296 -30.93 5.78 21.89
CA LYS A 296 -30.55 5.17 23.15
C LYS A 296 -29.05 4.95 23.14
N LEU A 297 -28.30 5.99 23.46
CA LEU A 297 -26.83 5.96 23.43
C LEU A 297 -26.23 5.31 24.69
N SER A 298 -27.04 5.03 25.73
CA SER A 298 -26.56 4.48 27.00
C SER A 298 -25.80 3.16 26.87
N GLU A 299 -26.18 2.31 25.91
CA GLU A 299 -25.57 1.00 25.68
C GLU A 299 -25.37 0.74 24.19
N PRO A 300 -24.27 0.06 23.78
CA PRO A 300 -24.05 -0.34 22.39
C PRO A 300 -25.08 -1.43 21.98
N THR A 301 -25.48 -1.38 20.72
CA THR A 301 -26.39 -2.39 20.14
C THR A 301 -25.67 -3.67 19.75
N GLU A 302 -24.42 -3.57 19.32
CA GLU A 302 -23.55 -4.68 18.94
C GLU A 302 -22.11 -4.38 19.36
N VAL A 303 -21.35 -5.46 19.60
CA VAL A 303 -19.92 -5.42 19.94
C VAL A 303 -19.17 -6.38 19.02
N LEU A 304 -18.02 -5.97 18.53
CA LEU A 304 -17.08 -6.81 17.80
C LEU A 304 -15.67 -6.64 18.38
N ILE A 305 -15.04 -7.74 18.74
CA ILE A 305 -13.65 -7.79 19.18
C ILE A 305 -12.77 -8.03 17.94
N LEU A 306 -11.74 -7.20 17.78
CA LEU A 306 -10.82 -7.25 16.64
C LEU A 306 -9.72 -8.31 16.86
N ASP A 307 -10.11 -9.55 17.12
CA ASP A 307 -9.19 -10.67 17.31
C ASP A 307 -8.98 -11.44 16.00
N ILE A 308 -7.80 -11.31 15.41
CA ILE A 308 -7.43 -12.02 14.16
C ILE A 308 -7.41 -13.53 14.37
N THR A 309 -7.16 -14.02 15.59
CA THR A 309 -7.14 -15.46 15.90
C THR A 309 -8.54 -16.08 15.90
N ARG A 310 -9.58 -15.25 15.81
CA ARG A 310 -11.00 -15.64 15.78
C ARG A 310 -11.49 -16.37 17.03
N LYS A 311 -10.80 -16.17 18.15
CA LYS A 311 -11.16 -16.75 19.45
C LYS A 311 -12.00 -15.82 20.31
N GLU A 312 -12.26 -14.60 19.84
CA GLU A 312 -13.00 -13.54 20.57
C GLU A 312 -12.40 -13.17 21.93
N LEU A 313 -11.07 -13.30 22.04
CA LEU A 313 -10.36 -12.94 23.25
C LEU A 313 -9.93 -11.47 23.18
N LEU A 314 -10.34 -10.68 24.16
CA LEU A 314 -9.96 -9.27 24.24
C LEU A 314 -8.43 -9.09 24.42
N GLU A 315 -7.76 -10.06 25.03
CA GLU A 315 -6.31 -10.06 25.22
C GLU A 315 -5.53 -10.12 23.90
N ASN A 316 -6.12 -10.71 22.86
CA ASN A 316 -5.53 -10.83 21.53
C ASN A 316 -6.08 -9.78 20.55
N ALA A 317 -6.93 -8.89 21.01
CA ALA A 317 -7.53 -7.87 20.17
C ALA A 317 -6.50 -6.82 19.74
N LEU A 318 -6.60 -6.39 18.50
CA LEU A 318 -5.74 -5.34 17.95
C LEU A 318 -6.39 -3.98 18.12
N GLY A 319 -5.66 -3.04 18.71
CA GLY A 319 -6.14 -1.68 18.95
C GLY A 319 -6.42 -0.94 17.63
N ALA A 320 -7.62 -0.39 17.49
CA ALA A 320 -8.03 0.36 16.31
C ALA A 320 -7.53 1.81 16.37
N SER A 321 -6.80 2.23 15.36
CA SER A 321 -6.30 3.61 15.19
C SER A 321 -7.11 4.43 14.19
N THR A 322 -7.74 3.77 13.23
CA THR A 322 -8.60 4.41 12.23
C THR A 322 -9.71 3.48 11.77
N LEU A 323 -10.79 4.06 11.29
CA LEU A 323 -12.00 3.38 10.89
C LEU A 323 -12.47 3.92 9.53
N GLU A 324 -12.92 3.06 8.65
CA GLU A 324 -13.46 3.42 7.34
C GLU A 324 -14.70 2.59 7.03
N PHE A 325 -15.65 3.19 6.38
CA PHE A 325 -16.93 2.61 6.03
C PHE A 325 -17.22 2.72 4.54
N GLU A 326 -17.75 1.65 3.96
CA GLU A 326 -18.12 1.60 2.54
C GLU A 326 -19.59 2.02 2.34
N PRO A 327 -19.85 3.22 1.82
CA PRO A 327 -21.23 3.72 1.67
C PRO A 327 -22.09 2.91 0.70
N THR A 328 -21.50 2.36 -0.35
CA THR A 328 -22.22 1.56 -1.36
C THR A 328 -22.55 0.17 -0.87
N MET A 329 -21.76 -0.34 0.08
CA MET A 329 -21.98 -1.63 0.73
C MET A 329 -22.05 -1.45 2.26
N PRO A 330 -23.20 -1.04 2.81
CA PRO A 330 -23.32 -0.60 4.21
C PRO A 330 -23.05 -1.69 5.26
N THR A 331 -22.61 -2.84 4.84
CA THR A 331 -22.22 -3.95 5.72
C THR A 331 -20.72 -4.17 5.81
N LYS A 332 -19.96 -3.59 4.87
CA LYS A 332 -18.51 -3.69 4.85
C LYS A 332 -17.87 -2.46 5.49
N PHE A 333 -16.89 -2.69 6.30
CA PHE A 333 -16.05 -1.65 6.87
C PHE A 333 -14.62 -2.18 7.06
N MET A 334 -13.69 -1.27 7.23
CA MET A 334 -12.28 -1.60 7.48
C MET A 334 -11.78 -0.86 8.72
N VAL A 335 -10.88 -1.49 9.42
CA VAL A 335 -10.24 -0.95 10.63
C VAL A 335 -8.73 -1.00 10.44
N GLY A 336 -8.07 0.15 10.57
CA GLY A 336 -6.62 0.21 10.68
C GLY A 336 -6.20 0.07 12.13
N THR A 337 -5.13 -0.69 12.38
CA THR A 337 -4.67 -0.99 13.74
C THR A 337 -3.33 -0.33 14.07
N GLU A 338 -3.03 -0.26 15.35
CA GLU A 338 -1.73 0.24 15.85
C GLU A 338 -0.56 -0.68 15.46
N GLN A 339 -0.83 -1.93 15.17
CA GLN A 339 0.17 -2.91 14.76
C GLN A 339 0.50 -2.86 13.25
N GLY A 340 -0.12 -1.93 12.51
CA GLY A 340 0.12 -1.80 11.07
C GLY A 340 -0.71 -2.74 10.20
N ILE A 341 -1.67 -3.43 10.78
CA ILE A 341 -2.56 -4.37 10.09
C ILE A 341 -3.89 -3.68 9.82
N VAL A 342 -4.42 -3.83 8.62
CA VAL A 342 -5.79 -3.43 8.30
C VAL A 342 -6.68 -4.66 8.33
N ILE A 343 -7.78 -4.57 9.06
CA ILE A 343 -8.77 -5.64 9.20
C ILE A 343 -10.00 -5.28 8.37
N ALA A 344 -10.34 -6.13 7.40
CA ALA A 344 -11.58 -6.01 6.66
C ALA A 344 -12.70 -6.79 7.36
N CYS A 345 -13.82 -6.13 7.57
CA CYS A 345 -14.95 -6.68 8.31
C CYS A 345 -16.26 -6.62 7.51
N ASN A 346 -17.17 -7.55 7.85
CA ASN A 346 -18.54 -7.58 7.34
C ASN A 346 -19.52 -7.75 8.51
N ARG A 347 -20.32 -6.73 8.77
CA ARG A 347 -21.32 -6.74 9.85
C ARG A 347 -22.38 -7.85 9.71
N LYS A 348 -22.74 -8.24 8.47
CA LYS A 348 -23.82 -9.23 8.19
C LYS A 348 -23.46 -10.68 8.51
N ALA A 349 -22.24 -11.01 8.81
CA ALA A 349 -21.86 -12.36 9.16
C ALA A 349 -22.60 -12.82 10.42
N LYS A 350 -22.94 -14.10 10.47
CA LYS A 350 -23.79 -14.67 11.54
C LYS A 350 -23.05 -14.76 12.87
N THR A 351 -21.78 -15.09 12.82
CA THR A 351 -20.93 -15.24 14.01
C THR A 351 -19.91 -14.11 14.07
N PRO A 352 -19.54 -13.62 15.27
CA PRO A 352 -18.53 -12.56 15.38
C PRO A 352 -17.19 -12.88 14.70
N PRO A 353 -16.64 -14.11 14.80
CA PRO A 353 -15.39 -14.45 14.11
C PRO A 353 -15.48 -14.40 12.59
N GLU A 354 -16.65 -14.69 12.01
CA GLU A 354 -16.89 -14.59 10.58
C GLU A 354 -17.01 -13.14 10.09
N LYS A 355 -17.25 -12.19 11.01
CA LYS A 355 -17.28 -10.77 10.67
C LYS A 355 -15.93 -10.28 10.18
N ILE A 356 -14.82 -10.90 10.60
CA ILE A 356 -13.47 -10.61 10.07
C ILE A 356 -13.25 -11.40 8.78
N THR A 357 -13.28 -10.71 7.65
CA THR A 357 -13.20 -11.31 6.31
C THR A 357 -11.76 -11.45 5.81
N GLY A 358 -10.85 -10.63 6.29
CA GLY A 358 -9.44 -10.67 5.90
C GLY A 358 -8.60 -9.61 6.57
N THR A 359 -7.30 -9.76 6.42
CA THR A 359 -6.29 -8.86 6.97
C THR A 359 -5.32 -8.46 5.88
N TYR A 360 -4.83 -7.22 5.96
CA TYR A 360 -3.79 -6.68 5.09
C TYR A 360 -2.65 -6.17 5.97
N SER A 361 -1.46 -6.75 5.80
CA SER A 361 -0.30 -6.36 6.58
C SER A 361 0.79 -5.81 5.65
N GLY A 362 1.27 -4.63 5.98
CA GLY A 362 2.28 -3.98 5.15
C GLY A 362 3.00 -2.84 5.85
N HIS A 363 2.38 -2.23 6.85
CA HIS A 363 3.01 -1.19 7.64
C HIS A 363 3.75 -1.77 8.84
N HIS A 364 4.86 -1.13 9.20
CA HIS A 364 5.69 -1.49 10.36
C HIS A 364 5.39 -0.63 11.59
N GLY A 365 4.34 0.16 11.53
CA GLY A 365 3.86 1.03 12.59
C GLY A 365 2.36 1.28 12.45
N PRO A 366 1.77 2.09 13.34
CA PRO A 366 0.34 2.35 13.33
C PRO A 366 -0.19 2.86 11.99
N VAL A 367 -1.37 2.38 11.59
CA VAL A 367 -2.09 2.91 10.43
C VAL A 367 -2.83 4.16 10.87
N TYR A 368 -2.33 5.33 10.47
CA TYR A 368 -2.90 6.61 10.87
C TYR A 368 -4.12 7.02 10.05
N ALA A 369 -4.14 6.64 8.78
CA ALA A 369 -5.27 6.91 7.91
C ALA A 369 -5.61 5.70 7.04
N LEU A 370 -6.90 5.55 6.82
CA LEU A 370 -7.48 4.54 5.97
C LEU A 370 -8.62 5.20 5.19
N ALA A 371 -8.50 5.24 3.89
CA ALA A 371 -9.47 5.89 3.03
C ALA A 371 -9.75 5.05 1.79
N ARG A 372 -11.00 4.81 1.50
CA ARG A 372 -11.43 4.10 0.31
C ARG A 372 -11.55 5.07 -0.86
N ASN A 373 -11.19 4.61 -2.06
CA ASN A 373 -11.35 5.45 -3.25
C ASN A 373 -12.84 5.64 -3.56
N PRO A 374 -13.32 6.90 -3.70
CA PRO A 374 -14.75 7.17 -3.94
C PRO A 374 -15.27 6.61 -5.27
N PHE A 375 -14.39 6.46 -6.26
CA PHE A 375 -14.75 5.98 -7.60
C PHE A 375 -14.59 4.47 -7.76
N PHE A 376 -13.65 3.89 -7.01
CA PHE A 376 -13.29 2.47 -7.06
C PHE A 376 -13.32 1.86 -5.65
N PRO A 377 -14.49 1.42 -5.18
CA PRO A 377 -14.65 0.94 -3.81
C PRO A 377 -13.77 -0.24 -3.40
N LYS A 378 -13.23 -0.98 -4.37
CA LYS A 378 -12.28 -2.07 -4.12
C LYS A 378 -10.85 -1.59 -3.85
N ILE A 379 -10.55 -0.34 -4.18
CA ILE A 379 -9.24 0.27 -4.00
C ILE A 379 -9.27 1.15 -2.76
N PHE A 380 -8.27 1.02 -1.89
CA PHE A 380 -8.16 1.83 -0.69
C PHE A 380 -6.71 2.24 -0.41
N LEU A 381 -6.57 3.37 0.23
CA LEU A 381 -5.32 3.97 0.66
C LEU A 381 -5.11 3.70 2.15
N THR A 382 -3.90 3.33 2.51
CA THR A 382 -3.46 3.30 3.91
C THR A 382 -2.25 4.20 4.07
N VAL A 383 -2.23 4.94 5.16
CA VAL A 383 -1.11 5.80 5.54
C VAL A 383 -0.63 5.37 6.91
N GLY A 384 0.62 5.01 6.99
CA GLY A 384 1.27 4.61 8.23
C GLY A 384 2.78 4.66 8.05
N ASP A 385 3.50 4.56 9.16
CA ASP A 385 4.95 4.62 9.14
C ASP A 385 5.50 5.77 8.25
N TRP A 386 6.40 5.50 7.31
CA TRP A 386 6.98 6.46 6.36
C TRP A 386 6.42 6.31 4.95
N THR A 387 5.35 5.53 4.76
CA THR A 387 4.81 5.19 3.43
C THR A 387 3.30 5.36 3.36
N ALA A 388 2.82 5.72 2.18
CA ALA A 388 1.42 5.56 1.80
C ALA A 388 1.30 4.38 0.84
N ARG A 389 0.33 3.52 1.05
CA ARG A 389 0.12 2.29 0.27
C ARG A 389 -1.28 2.23 -0.30
N ILE A 390 -1.36 1.83 -1.54
CA ILE A 390 -2.62 1.60 -2.24
C ILE A 390 -2.84 0.09 -2.34
N TRP A 391 -4.02 -0.34 -1.96
CA TRP A 391 -4.41 -1.74 -1.89
C TRP A 391 -5.59 -2.05 -2.79
N SER A 392 -5.68 -3.28 -3.22
CA SER A 392 -6.89 -3.86 -3.81
C SER A 392 -7.50 -4.88 -2.84
N GLU A 393 -8.84 -4.90 -2.69
CA GLU A 393 -9.50 -5.96 -1.91
C GLU A 393 -9.23 -7.37 -2.45
N GLU A 394 -8.74 -7.48 -3.68
CA GLU A 394 -8.47 -8.75 -4.34
C GLU A 394 -7.09 -9.33 -4.01
N THR A 395 -6.13 -8.49 -3.57
CA THR A 395 -4.78 -8.88 -3.17
C THR A 395 -4.59 -8.58 -1.68
N LYS A 396 -4.34 -9.62 -0.88
CA LYS A 396 -4.29 -9.49 0.58
C LYS A 396 -2.88 -9.54 1.15
N GLU A 397 -1.94 -10.16 0.44
CA GLU A 397 -0.58 -10.36 0.92
C GLU A 397 0.27 -9.10 0.77
N SER A 398 0.00 -8.29 -0.27
CA SER A 398 0.80 -7.10 -0.59
C SER A 398 -0.03 -5.97 -1.17
N SER A 399 0.49 -4.74 -1.05
CA SER A 399 -0.10 -3.56 -1.68
C SER A 399 0.21 -3.50 -3.17
N ILE A 400 -0.74 -3.03 -3.97
CA ILE A 400 -0.55 -2.92 -5.43
C ILE A 400 0.40 -1.78 -5.80
N MET A 401 0.42 -0.71 -5.01
CA MET A 401 1.31 0.43 -5.19
C MET A 401 1.70 0.99 -3.81
N TRP A 402 2.88 1.61 -3.72
CA TRP A 402 3.30 2.36 -2.52
C TRP A 402 4.23 3.50 -2.89
N THR A 403 4.26 4.53 -2.05
CA THR A 403 5.20 5.65 -2.18
C THR A 403 6.60 5.24 -1.73
N LYS A 404 7.61 5.97 -2.18
CA LYS A 404 8.95 5.84 -1.59
C LYS A 404 8.91 6.15 -0.10
N TYR A 405 9.89 5.68 0.66
CA TYR A 405 10.05 6.07 2.04
C TYR A 405 10.27 7.57 2.17
N HIS A 406 9.41 8.22 2.95
CA HIS A 406 9.55 9.63 3.26
C HIS A 406 10.56 9.83 4.39
N LEU A 407 11.20 11.00 4.45
CA LEU A 407 12.12 11.34 5.55
C LEU A 407 11.39 11.56 6.88
N CYS A 408 10.13 11.99 6.81
CA CYS A 408 9.27 12.23 7.97
C CYS A 408 8.07 11.29 7.97
N TYR A 409 7.53 11.00 9.15
CA TYR A 409 6.29 10.22 9.27
C TYR A 409 5.13 10.87 8.54
N LEU A 410 4.34 10.05 7.90
CA LEU A 410 3.03 10.43 7.39
C LEU A 410 2.01 10.38 8.52
N THR A 411 1.13 11.36 8.58
CA THR A 411 0.20 11.51 9.71
C THR A 411 -1.26 11.30 9.35
N ASP A 412 -1.65 11.67 8.13
CA ASP A 412 -3.01 11.48 7.63
C ASP A 412 -3.01 11.38 6.10
N GLY A 413 -4.10 10.90 5.50
CA GLY A 413 -4.26 10.85 4.06
C GLY A 413 -5.70 10.61 3.63
N CYS A 414 -6.07 11.19 2.50
CA CYS A 414 -7.39 11.04 1.92
C CYS A 414 -7.35 11.06 0.39
N TRP A 415 -8.34 10.43 -0.25
CA TRP A 415 -8.55 10.52 -1.69
C TRP A 415 -9.25 11.83 -2.06
N SER A 416 -9.00 12.29 -3.28
CA SER A 416 -9.82 13.33 -3.88
C SER A 416 -11.25 12.84 -4.07
N THR A 417 -12.22 13.71 -3.77
CA THR A 417 -13.65 13.44 -4.00
C THR A 417 -14.06 13.62 -5.46
N VAL A 418 -13.23 14.30 -6.26
CA VAL A 418 -13.53 14.66 -7.65
C VAL A 418 -12.65 13.90 -8.64
N ARG A 419 -11.36 13.72 -8.34
CA ARG A 419 -10.42 13.03 -9.23
C ARG A 419 -10.04 11.66 -8.69
N PRO A 420 -10.23 10.57 -9.46
CA PRO A 420 -9.98 9.20 -9.01
C PRO A 420 -8.50 8.85 -8.81
N SER A 421 -7.60 9.58 -9.47
CA SER A 421 -6.15 9.36 -9.45
C SER A 421 -5.41 10.19 -8.40
N VAL A 422 -6.09 11.14 -7.75
CA VAL A 422 -5.46 12.10 -6.85
C VAL A 422 -5.73 11.75 -5.39
N PHE A 423 -4.67 11.75 -4.59
CA PHE A 423 -4.76 11.64 -3.14
C PHE A 423 -3.80 12.61 -2.44
N PHE A 424 -4.07 12.84 -1.18
CA PHE A 424 -3.35 13.80 -0.35
C PHE A 424 -2.74 13.10 0.84
N THR A 425 -1.53 13.52 1.26
CA THR A 425 -0.89 13.03 2.49
C THR A 425 -0.27 14.17 3.27
N THR A 426 -0.37 14.12 4.58
CA THR A 426 0.26 15.09 5.49
C THR A 426 1.42 14.45 6.23
N LYS A 427 2.40 15.29 6.58
CA LYS A 427 3.64 14.88 7.24
C LYS A 427 3.87 15.57 8.57
N MET A 428 4.72 14.96 9.37
CA MET A 428 5.19 15.51 10.66
C MET A 428 6.02 16.80 10.53
N ASP A 429 6.56 17.08 9.35
CA ASP A 429 7.31 18.31 9.08
C ASP A 429 6.44 19.53 8.74
N GLY A 430 5.12 19.36 8.72
CA GLY A 430 4.19 20.42 8.36
C GLY A 430 3.94 20.56 6.87
N THR A 431 4.30 19.57 6.07
CA THR A 431 4.14 19.55 4.62
C THR A 431 2.90 18.75 4.23
N LEU A 432 2.17 19.26 3.25
CA LEU A 432 1.11 18.57 2.51
C LEU A 432 1.65 18.14 1.15
N ASP A 433 1.59 16.85 0.85
CA ASP A 433 1.88 16.31 -0.46
C ASP A 433 0.59 15.97 -1.20
N ILE A 434 0.53 16.38 -2.45
CA ILE A 434 -0.55 16.06 -3.38
C ILE A 434 0.01 15.11 -4.43
N TRP A 435 -0.61 13.97 -4.55
CA TRP A 435 -0.22 12.90 -5.45
C TRP A 435 -1.21 12.78 -6.59
N ASP A 436 -0.74 12.79 -7.80
CA ASP A 436 -1.49 12.38 -8.98
C ASP A 436 -0.76 11.18 -9.61
N ILE A 437 -1.31 9.99 -9.35
CA ILE A 437 -0.66 8.73 -9.73
C ILE A 437 -0.69 8.44 -11.23
N LEU A 438 -1.54 9.11 -11.98
CA LEU A 438 -1.53 9.04 -13.43
C LEU A 438 -0.42 9.89 -14.03
N PHE A 439 -0.09 11.00 -13.37
CA PHE A 439 0.90 11.94 -13.84
C PHE A 439 2.31 11.64 -13.32
N LYS A 440 2.44 11.39 -12.01
CA LYS A 440 3.71 11.02 -11.35
C LYS A 440 3.49 9.93 -10.31
N GLN A 441 4.13 8.78 -10.51
CA GLN A 441 3.99 7.66 -9.57
C GLN A 441 5.00 7.70 -8.43
N ASN A 442 6.21 8.19 -8.71
CA ASN A 442 7.34 8.09 -7.80
C ASN A 442 7.53 9.30 -6.88
N ASN A 443 6.97 10.45 -7.22
CA ASN A 443 7.10 11.70 -6.47
C ASN A 443 5.74 12.42 -6.42
N PRO A 444 5.47 13.21 -5.37
CA PRO A 444 4.26 14.02 -5.34
C PRO A 444 4.24 15.03 -6.49
N SER A 445 3.06 15.31 -7.01
CA SER A 445 2.86 16.33 -8.04
C SER A 445 3.06 17.73 -7.48
N LEU A 446 2.67 17.93 -6.23
CA LEU A 446 2.89 19.17 -5.48
C LEU A 446 3.23 18.86 -4.02
N SER A 447 4.26 19.51 -3.51
CA SER A 447 4.65 19.46 -2.10
C SER A 447 4.60 20.87 -1.54
N LEU A 448 3.72 21.11 -0.57
CA LEU A 448 3.48 22.43 0.00
C LEU A 448 3.77 22.43 1.50
N LYS A 449 4.71 23.25 1.94
CA LYS A 449 4.93 23.52 3.35
C LYS A 449 3.87 24.47 3.89
N ILE A 450 3.00 23.97 4.78
CA ILE A 450 1.87 24.76 5.34
C ILE A 450 2.31 25.48 6.61
N CYS A 451 3.00 24.79 7.48
CA CYS A 451 3.48 25.31 8.76
C CYS A 451 4.77 24.60 9.18
N ASP A 452 5.40 25.12 10.23
CA ASP A 452 6.61 24.51 10.82
C ASP A 452 6.29 23.44 11.88
N GLU A 453 5.01 23.20 12.11
CA GLU A 453 4.50 22.27 13.10
C GLU A 453 4.02 20.98 12.42
N PRO A 454 4.03 19.84 13.12
CA PRO A 454 3.43 18.61 12.62
C PRO A 454 1.96 18.81 12.23
N LEU A 455 1.59 18.38 11.04
CA LEU A 455 0.19 18.25 10.64
C LEU A 455 -0.37 16.96 11.25
N SER A 456 -1.57 17.01 11.78
CA SER A 456 -2.19 15.88 12.48
C SER A 456 -3.49 15.41 11.84
N SER A 457 -4.10 16.24 11.02
CA SER A 457 -5.37 15.91 10.38
C SER A 457 -5.50 16.56 9.01
N LEU A 458 -6.20 15.85 8.15
CA LEU A 458 -6.45 16.24 6.77
C LEU A 458 -7.89 15.93 6.41
N ARG A 459 -8.61 16.90 5.87
CA ARG A 459 -9.96 16.71 5.35
C ARG A 459 -10.16 17.52 4.07
N LEU A 460 -10.82 16.89 3.12
CA LEU A 460 -11.19 17.50 1.85
C LEU A 460 -12.69 17.81 1.86
N GLN A 461 -13.05 18.94 1.30
CA GLN A 461 -14.45 19.29 1.06
C GLN A 461 -15.00 18.44 -0.10
N ASP A 462 -16.30 18.14 -0.09
CA ASP A 462 -16.94 17.27 -1.10
C ASP A 462 -16.79 17.77 -2.54
N ASN A 463 -16.68 19.09 -2.72
CA ASN A 463 -16.40 19.70 -4.04
C ASN A 463 -14.95 19.55 -4.51
N GLY A 464 -14.07 19.02 -3.66
CA GLY A 464 -12.66 18.79 -3.97
C GLY A 464 -11.78 20.04 -4.05
N CYS A 465 -12.34 21.24 -3.88
CA CYS A 465 -11.59 22.50 -4.09
C CYS A 465 -10.92 23.03 -2.83
N VAL A 466 -11.43 22.66 -1.65
CA VAL A 466 -10.90 23.14 -0.36
C VAL A 466 -10.39 22.00 0.49
N VAL A 467 -9.18 22.16 1.00
CA VAL A 467 -8.52 21.22 1.92
C VAL A 467 -8.31 21.89 3.26
N GLY A 468 -8.71 21.22 4.33
CA GLY A 468 -8.45 21.64 5.70
C GLY A 468 -7.34 20.79 6.31
N CYS A 469 -6.27 21.44 6.78
CA CYS A 469 -5.16 20.81 7.47
C CYS A 469 -5.08 21.31 8.90
N GLY A 470 -5.09 20.39 9.86
CA GLY A 470 -4.94 20.71 11.28
C GLY A 470 -3.51 20.47 11.75
N SER A 471 -2.92 21.45 12.48
CA SER A 471 -1.60 21.31 13.08
C SER A 471 -1.64 20.77 14.52
N LYS A 472 -0.50 20.30 15.00
CA LYS A 472 -0.35 19.81 16.38
C LYS A 472 -0.68 20.89 17.43
N LEU A 473 -0.43 22.17 17.14
CA LEU A 473 -0.74 23.28 18.05
C LEU A 473 -2.17 23.82 17.92
N GLY A 474 -3.03 23.12 17.18
CA GLY A 474 -4.45 23.47 17.06
C GLY A 474 -4.78 24.57 16.06
N THR A 475 -3.87 24.86 15.15
CA THR A 475 -4.14 25.73 14.01
C THR A 475 -4.75 24.92 12.88
N VAL A 476 -5.82 25.39 12.30
CA VAL A 476 -6.41 24.79 11.10
C VAL A 476 -6.21 25.73 9.92
N THR A 477 -5.51 25.25 8.91
CA THR A 477 -5.24 25.99 7.68
C THR A 477 -6.14 25.48 6.56
N LEU A 478 -6.85 26.39 5.92
CA LEU A 478 -7.70 26.09 4.75
C LEU A 478 -6.97 26.47 3.48
N LEU A 479 -6.89 25.54 2.56
CA LEU A 479 -6.21 25.68 1.28
C LEU A 479 -7.22 25.52 0.14
N GLU A 480 -7.14 26.41 -0.83
CA GLU A 480 -7.80 26.28 -2.13
C GLU A 480 -6.83 25.64 -3.11
N ILE A 481 -7.29 24.62 -3.80
CA ILE A 481 -6.51 23.86 -4.76
C ILE A 481 -6.79 24.38 -6.16
N SER A 482 -5.78 24.36 -7.03
CA SER A 482 -5.92 24.76 -8.42
C SER A 482 -6.94 23.91 -9.18
N SER A 483 -7.53 24.48 -10.21
CA SER A 483 -8.54 23.84 -11.07
C SER A 483 -8.02 22.51 -11.66
N GLY A 484 -6.76 22.43 -12.04
CA GLY A 484 -6.14 21.22 -12.57
C GLY A 484 -6.17 20.03 -11.59
N LEU A 485 -6.20 20.28 -10.27
CA LEU A 485 -6.26 19.23 -9.24
C LEU A 485 -7.68 18.93 -8.74
N CYS A 486 -8.64 19.82 -8.97
CA CYS A 486 -10.03 19.66 -8.50
C CYS A 486 -11.06 19.51 -9.64
N THR A 487 -10.63 19.43 -10.89
CA THR A 487 -11.53 19.20 -12.03
C THR A 487 -11.24 17.84 -12.64
N LEU A 488 -12.29 17.03 -12.82
CA LEU A 488 -12.16 15.72 -13.46
C LEU A 488 -11.74 15.87 -14.92
N GLN A 489 -10.67 15.23 -15.30
CA GLN A 489 -10.18 15.23 -16.67
C GLN A 489 -10.91 14.22 -17.56
N ARG A 490 -10.85 14.47 -18.86
CA ARG A 490 -11.46 13.58 -19.86
C ARG A 490 -10.78 12.21 -19.82
N ASN A 491 -11.58 11.15 -19.75
CA ASN A 491 -11.12 9.76 -19.68
C ASN A 491 -10.35 9.35 -18.41
N GLU A 492 -10.06 10.23 -17.48
CA GLU A 492 -9.28 9.94 -16.27
C GLU A 492 -9.79 8.71 -15.50
N LYS A 493 -11.11 8.58 -15.37
CA LYS A 493 -11.71 7.43 -14.67
C LYS A 493 -11.37 6.10 -15.35
N ASN A 494 -11.41 6.06 -16.69
CA ASN A 494 -11.11 4.83 -17.42
C ASN A 494 -9.62 4.48 -17.36
N LEU A 495 -8.75 5.50 -17.46
CA LEU A 495 -7.31 5.35 -17.35
C LEU A 495 -6.91 4.87 -15.95
N ALA A 496 -7.46 5.48 -14.91
CA ALA A 496 -7.24 5.06 -13.53
C ALA A 496 -7.73 3.62 -13.29
N ASN A 497 -8.90 3.25 -13.83
CA ASN A 497 -9.39 1.87 -13.73
C ASN A 497 -8.45 0.88 -14.41
N ALA A 498 -8.01 1.17 -15.62
CA ALA A 498 -7.09 0.31 -16.37
C ALA A 498 -5.76 0.13 -15.61
N MET A 499 -5.23 1.21 -15.04
CA MET A 499 -4.02 1.18 -14.22
C MET A 499 -4.21 0.30 -12.98
N PHE A 500 -5.27 0.50 -12.18
CA PHE A 500 -5.52 -0.30 -10.99
C PHE A 500 -5.77 -1.78 -11.31
N GLU A 501 -6.49 -2.09 -12.39
CA GLU A 501 -6.68 -3.47 -12.83
C GLU A 501 -5.37 -4.12 -13.24
N ARG A 502 -4.51 -3.40 -13.95
CA ARG A 502 -3.21 -3.89 -14.37
C ARG A 502 -2.30 -4.15 -13.16
N GLU A 503 -2.19 -3.18 -12.24
CA GLU A 503 -1.40 -3.35 -11.02
C GLU A 503 -1.93 -4.50 -10.14
N THR A 504 -3.25 -4.66 -10.05
CA THR A 504 -3.86 -5.79 -9.35
C THR A 504 -3.51 -7.12 -10.01
N LYS A 505 -3.52 -7.19 -11.35
CA LYS A 505 -3.11 -8.40 -12.09
C LYS A 505 -1.64 -8.70 -11.88
N ARG A 506 -0.78 -7.67 -11.95
CA ARG A 506 0.66 -7.80 -11.70
C ARG A 506 0.91 -8.40 -10.31
N GLU A 507 0.26 -7.85 -9.29
CA GLU A 507 0.46 -8.28 -7.92
C GLU A 507 -0.01 -9.73 -7.69
N LYS A 508 -1.15 -10.13 -8.27
CA LYS A 508 -1.61 -11.53 -8.25
C LYS A 508 -0.59 -12.50 -8.86
N ILE A 509 0.08 -12.10 -9.95
CA ILE A 509 1.12 -12.91 -10.56
C ILE A 509 2.33 -13.03 -9.61
N LEU A 510 2.73 -11.95 -8.95
CA LEU A 510 3.82 -11.95 -7.98
C LEU A 510 3.48 -12.79 -6.75
N GLU A 511 2.29 -12.65 -6.19
CA GLU A 511 1.80 -13.49 -5.07
C GLU A 511 1.83 -14.98 -5.43
N ALA A 512 1.38 -15.34 -6.64
CA ALA A 512 1.41 -16.72 -7.10
C ALA A 512 2.83 -17.26 -7.19
N ARG A 513 3.76 -16.48 -7.73
CA ARG A 513 5.18 -16.85 -7.82
C ARG A 513 5.84 -16.99 -6.44
N HIS A 514 5.58 -16.06 -5.53
CA HIS A 514 6.08 -16.14 -4.16
C HIS A 514 5.55 -17.39 -3.43
N ARG A 515 4.28 -17.73 -3.63
CA ARG A 515 3.69 -18.95 -3.06
C ARG A 515 4.36 -20.20 -3.62
N GLU A 516 4.61 -20.24 -4.92
CA GLU A 516 5.33 -21.35 -5.55
C GLU A 516 6.76 -21.47 -5.03
N MET A 517 7.48 -20.36 -4.88
CA MET A 517 8.85 -20.39 -4.30
C MET A 517 8.85 -20.89 -2.86
N ARG A 518 7.94 -20.41 -2.01
CA ARG A 518 7.80 -20.89 -0.63
C ARG A 518 7.52 -22.39 -0.55
N LEU A 519 6.70 -22.92 -1.46
CA LEU A 519 6.43 -24.36 -1.54
C LEU A 519 7.67 -25.13 -1.95
N LYS A 520 8.46 -24.64 -2.91
CA LYS A 520 9.72 -25.24 -3.33
C LYS A 520 10.77 -25.20 -2.21
N GLU A 521 10.86 -24.11 -1.46
CA GLU A 521 11.76 -23.98 -0.32
C GLU A 521 11.39 -24.96 0.80
N ARG A 522 10.09 -25.07 1.12
CA ARG A 522 9.61 -26.07 2.11
C ARG A 522 9.94 -27.50 1.68
N ALA A 523 9.65 -27.85 0.43
CA ALA A 523 9.97 -29.17 -0.09
C ALA A 523 11.48 -29.47 -0.05
N ARG A 524 12.33 -28.45 -0.28
CA ARG A 524 13.78 -28.59 -0.13
C ARG A 524 14.21 -28.76 1.32
N SER A 525 13.63 -27.99 2.24
CA SER A 525 13.94 -28.10 3.67
C SER A 525 13.46 -29.41 4.27
N GLU A 526 12.31 -29.91 3.82
CA GLU A 526 11.80 -31.23 4.22
C GLU A 526 12.67 -32.36 3.64
N GLY A 527 13.13 -32.25 2.39
CA GLY A 527 14.06 -33.18 1.78
C GLY A 527 15.43 -33.22 2.49
N GLN A 528 15.96 -32.04 2.82
CA GLN A 528 17.22 -31.97 3.60
C GLN A 528 17.05 -32.43 5.05
N GLY A 529 15.85 -32.25 5.63
CA GLY A 529 15.53 -32.79 6.95
C GLY A 529 15.53 -34.32 6.97
N LEU A 530 14.97 -34.95 5.94
CA LEU A 530 14.98 -36.42 5.80
C LEU A 530 16.40 -36.98 5.57
N GLU A 531 17.21 -36.30 4.73
CA GLU A 531 18.61 -36.67 4.55
C GLU A 531 19.44 -36.47 5.83
N ALA A 532 19.13 -35.44 6.62
CA ALA A 532 19.79 -35.21 7.92
C ALA A 532 19.31 -36.19 9.00
N GLU A 533 18.05 -36.62 8.97
CA GLU A 533 17.54 -37.66 9.87
C GLU A 533 18.10 -39.04 9.50
N GLU A 534 18.22 -39.39 8.22
CA GLU A 534 18.90 -40.61 7.77
C GLU A 534 20.39 -40.63 8.14
N MET A 535 21.06 -39.46 8.09
CA MET A 535 22.44 -39.32 8.56
C MET A 535 22.61 -39.40 10.08
N LEU A 536 21.56 -39.10 10.84
CA LEU A 536 21.58 -39.18 12.31
C LEU A 536 21.29 -40.60 12.85
N GLU A 537 20.76 -41.50 12.03
CA GLU A 537 20.54 -42.89 12.39
C GLU A 537 21.78 -43.79 12.16
N GLU A 538 22.81 -43.32 11.42
CA GLU A 538 24.10 -44.04 11.35
C GLU A 538 24.80 -43.97 12.72
N SER A 539 25.16 -45.14 13.24
CA SER A 539 25.91 -45.20 14.49
C SER A 539 27.29 -44.53 14.32
N PRO A 540 27.83 -43.90 15.39
CA PRO A 540 29.18 -43.32 15.31
C PRO A 540 30.28 -44.31 14.86
N GLN A 541 30.02 -45.58 15.01
CA GLN A 541 30.91 -46.64 14.55
C GLN A 541 30.84 -46.89 13.05
N ASP A 542 29.62 -46.84 12.46
CA ASP A 542 29.42 -47.01 11.01
C ASP A 542 30.03 -45.84 10.22
N THR A 543 29.93 -44.60 10.75
CA THR A 543 30.59 -43.42 10.17
C THR A 543 32.11 -43.53 10.24
N LEU A 544 32.67 -44.07 11.32
CA LEU A 544 34.10 -44.23 11.51
C LEU A 544 34.66 -45.31 10.57
N ASP A 545 33.95 -46.41 10.40
CA ASP A 545 34.32 -47.48 9.48
C ASP A 545 34.26 -47.04 8.02
N ARG A 546 33.28 -46.20 7.65
CA ARG A 546 33.19 -45.61 6.32
C ARG A 546 34.34 -44.66 6.02
N VAL A 547 34.65 -43.75 6.93
CA VAL A 547 35.77 -42.81 6.78
C VAL A 547 37.11 -43.52 6.75
N GLN A 548 37.30 -44.59 7.54
CA GLN A 548 38.50 -45.43 7.47
C GLN A 548 38.63 -46.13 6.12
N LYS A 549 37.54 -46.65 5.59
CA LYS A 549 37.53 -47.32 4.29
C LYS A 549 37.87 -46.36 3.16
N GLU A 550 37.26 -45.18 3.13
CA GLU A 550 37.55 -44.10 2.17
C GLU A 550 39.01 -43.62 2.27
N PHE A 551 39.55 -43.53 3.49
CA PHE A 551 40.96 -43.20 3.71
C PHE A 551 41.92 -44.22 3.15
N PHE A 552 41.65 -45.53 3.35
CA PHE A 552 42.49 -46.57 2.80
C PHE A 552 42.36 -46.69 1.27
N GLU A 553 41.20 -46.48 0.70
CA GLU A 553 40.99 -46.43 -0.75
C GLU A 553 41.79 -45.30 -1.42
N VAL A 554 41.91 -44.13 -0.75
CA VAL A 554 42.73 -43.01 -1.25
C VAL A 554 44.23 -43.25 -1.14
N ILE A 555 44.67 -44.08 -0.18
CA ILE A 555 46.10 -44.40 -0.01
C ILE A 555 46.54 -45.54 -0.96
N GLU A 556 45.63 -46.45 -1.32
CA GLU A 556 45.92 -47.57 -2.23
C GLU A 556 45.80 -47.18 -3.72
N ALA A 557 45.18 -46.00 -4.03
CA ALA A 557 45.09 -45.40 -5.36
C ALA A 557 46.30 -44.48 -5.65
#